data_216436de68f7e537e0570aa9fcb49af9
#
_entry.id   216436de68f7e537e0570aa9fcb49af9
#
_cell.length_a   1.000
_cell.length_b   1.000
_cell.length_c   1.000
_cell.angle_alpha   90.00
_cell.angle_beta   90.00
_cell.angle_gamma   90.00
#
_symmetry.space_group_name_H-M   'P 1'
#
loop_
_entity.id
_entity.type
_entity.pdbx_description
1 polymer ?
#
loop_
_entity_poly.entity_id
_entity_poly.type
_entity_poly.pdbx_seq_one_letter_code
_entity_poly.pdbx_strand_id
1 'polypeptide(L)'
;MFGFNRKNKTQYPVEVVTTLKDLMRYEFLVQAGNLLPKHPVYSILAGRHASKLRGRGLDFEEVRHYVAGDDIRNIDWRVTARTGETHSKVFNEEKERPTFILLDQSSSMFFGSQRFVKSVSAAHAAAIAAFYTIKRGDRVGGIIFNEDGYDYVIPKRSKAVVQHLLQLIVERNEKLPLRKVAQPNTGLLNSMLQRTQAAVTHDYVITVISDFSAINEETKLYLRNMSHHNDVILIHIYDALDEVLPDGKLILSDGRRQIAWQNSKRKWGEKYRKSFTQLKHDLTEEFNRYRIPIVFFNTAETIEDQIMHAMGKTLKK
;
A
#
# COMPACT_ATOMS: atom_id res chain seq x y z
N MET A 1 -19.20 31.96 -12.02
CA MET A 1 -20.43 31.24 -11.67
C MET A 1 -20.31 29.82 -12.24
N PHE A 2 -19.66 28.92 -11.52
CA PHE A 2 -19.47 27.52 -11.95
C PHE A 2 -20.55 26.68 -11.31
N GLY A 3 -21.49 26.24 -12.14
CA GLY A 3 -22.59 25.36 -11.73
C GLY A 3 -22.07 23.96 -11.37
N PHE A 4 -22.05 23.62 -10.11
CA PHE A 4 -21.89 22.24 -9.64
C PHE A 4 -23.11 21.42 -10.08
N ASN A 5 -22.95 20.61 -11.10
CA ASN A 5 -23.98 19.71 -11.60
C ASN A 5 -24.14 18.56 -10.59
N ARG A 6 -25.13 18.70 -9.67
CA ARG A 6 -25.58 17.66 -8.74
C ARG A 6 -26.37 16.61 -9.51
N LYS A 7 -25.71 15.64 -10.15
CA LYS A 7 -26.35 14.37 -10.56
C LYS A 7 -25.25 13.34 -10.83
N ASN A 8 -24.67 12.74 -9.78
CA ASN A 8 -24.17 11.37 -9.87
C ASN A 8 -24.50 10.70 -8.53
N LYS A 9 -25.72 10.17 -8.42
CA LYS A 9 -25.95 9.03 -7.54
C LYS A 9 -25.18 7.88 -8.18
N THR A 10 -24.14 7.40 -7.52
CA THR A 10 -23.43 6.19 -7.93
C THR A 10 -24.46 5.09 -8.17
N GLN A 11 -24.49 4.55 -9.39
CA GLN A 11 -25.42 3.50 -9.81
C GLN A 11 -25.11 2.15 -9.11
N TYR A 12 -24.00 2.07 -8.44
CA TYR A 12 -23.44 0.86 -7.81
C TYR A 12 -23.28 1.04 -6.31
N PRO A 13 -23.39 -0.06 -5.52
CA PRO A 13 -23.05 -0.06 -4.09
C PRO A 13 -21.59 0.33 -3.86
N VAL A 14 -21.27 0.83 -2.67
CA VAL A 14 -19.91 1.27 -2.29
C VAL A 14 -18.89 0.12 -2.24
N GLU A 15 -19.37 -1.10 -2.12
CA GLU A 15 -18.57 -2.31 -2.18
C GLU A 15 -18.09 -2.64 -3.61
N VAL A 16 -18.78 -2.11 -4.63
CA VAL A 16 -18.48 -2.31 -6.06
C VAL A 16 -17.75 -1.11 -6.65
N VAL A 17 -18.16 0.11 -6.26
CA VAL A 17 -17.55 1.38 -6.70
C VAL A 17 -17.41 2.28 -5.48
N THR A 18 -16.16 2.61 -5.13
CA THR A 18 -15.89 3.46 -3.97
C THR A 18 -16.25 4.92 -4.22
N THR A 19 -16.49 5.66 -3.14
CA THR A 19 -16.75 7.10 -3.19
C THR A 19 -15.68 7.89 -2.46
N LEU A 20 -15.52 9.17 -2.81
CA LEU A 20 -14.58 10.03 -2.09
C LEU A 20 -14.91 10.10 -0.59
N LYS A 21 -16.19 10.08 -0.23
CA LYS A 21 -16.65 10.09 1.17
C LYS A 21 -16.15 8.83 1.92
N ASP A 22 -16.22 7.66 1.28
CA ASP A 22 -15.75 6.41 1.90
C ASP A 22 -14.23 6.41 2.10
N LEU A 23 -13.48 6.92 1.13
CA LEU A 23 -12.03 7.01 1.24
C LEU A 23 -11.61 8.06 2.29
N MET A 24 -12.31 9.19 2.38
CA MET A 24 -12.01 10.24 3.35
C MET A 24 -12.23 9.83 4.81
N ARG A 25 -13.08 8.82 5.08
CA ARG A 25 -13.28 8.30 6.45
C ARG A 25 -11.99 7.80 7.10
N TYR A 26 -11.03 7.36 6.30
CA TYR A 26 -9.74 6.87 6.79
C TYR A 26 -8.88 7.97 7.41
N GLU A 27 -9.11 9.24 7.09
CA GLU A 27 -8.46 10.36 7.80
C GLU A 27 -8.72 10.26 9.30
N PHE A 28 -10.00 10.11 9.67
CA PHE A 28 -10.39 10.02 11.08
C PHE A 28 -9.87 8.73 11.74
N LEU A 29 -10.00 7.58 11.08
CA LEU A 29 -9.55 6.29 11.61
C LEU A 29 -8.04 6.26 11.87
N VAL A 30 -7.26 6.82 10.95
CA VAL A 30 -5.81 6.94 11.11
C VAL A 30 -5.45 7.93 12.22
N GLN A 31 -6.13 9.09 12.31
CA GLN A 31 -5.87 10.10 13.35
C GLN A 31 -6.19 9.58 14.75
N ALA A 32 -7.30 8.86 14.93
CA ALA A 32 -7.72 8.28 16.20
C ALA A 32 -6.75 7.23 16.76
N GLY A 33 -5.73 6.83 15.99
CA GLY A 33 -4.73 5.86 16.40
C GLY A 33 -5.21 4.41 16.45
N ASN A 34 -6.45 4.14 16.04
CA ASN A 34 -7.02 2.79 16.03
C ASN A 34 -6.28 1.85 15.07
N LEU A 35 -5.69 2.40 14.03
CA LEU A 35 -4.88 1.70 13.03
C LEU A 35 -3.36 1.90 13.25
N LEU A 36 -2.92 2.38 14.43
CA LEU A 36 -1.50 2.56 14.70
C LEU A 36 -0.89 1.24 15.21
N PRO A 37 0.15 0.77 14.56
CA PRO A 37 0.83 -0.45 14.99
C PRO A 37 1.88 -0.14 16.04
N LYS A 38 1.84 -0.91 17.10
CA LYS A 38 3.04 -1.24 17.88
C LYS A 38 3.75 -2.48 17.29
N HIS A 39 3.32 -3.01 16.15
CA HIS A 39 3.73 -4.31 15.59
C HIS A 39 4.23 -4.26 14.13
N PRO A 40 5.03 -5.27 13.69
CA PRO A 40 5.84 -5.26 12.47
C PRO A 40 5.10 -5.06 11.15
N VAL A 41 3.81 -5.38 11.01
CA VAL A 41 3.08 -5.26 9.74
C VAL A 41 2.98 -3.80 9.27
N TYR A 42 2.85 -2.85 10.19
CA TYR A 42 2.90 -1.41 9.86
C TYR A 42 4.29 -0.81 9.92
N SER A 43 5.16 -1.40 10.69
CA SER A 43 6.59 -1.18 10.50
C SER A 43 6.99 -1.51 9.07
N ILE A 44 6.30 -2.46 8.45
CA ILE A 44 6.42 -2.79 7.03
C ILE A 44 5.85 -1.66 6.17
N LEU A 45 4.62 -1.19 6.40
CA LEU A 45 4.02 -0.07 5.67
C LEU A 45 4.72 1.28 5.93
N ALA A 46 5.49 1.38 7.00
CA ALA A 46 6.25 2.56 7.40
C ALA A 46 7.73 2.54 7.01
N GLY A 47 8.20 1.47 6.34
CA GLY A 47 9.63 1.28 6.03
C GLY A 47 10.46 0.85 7.26
N ARG A 48 11.22 -0.23 7.13
CA ARG A 48 11.88 -0.94 8.25
C ARG A 48 13.15 -0.30 8.81
N HIS A 49 13.63 0.80 8.29
CA HIS A 49 14.92 1.34 8.72
C HIS A 49 14.79 2.73 9.35
N ALA A 50 14.91 2.77 10.68
CA ALA A 50 15.43 3.97 11.32
C ALA A 50 16.85 4.21 10.76
N SER A 51 16.97 5.15 9.84
CA SER A 51 18.28 5.53 9.30
C SER A 51 19.10 6.18 10.41
N LYS A 52 20.28 5.64 10.69
CA LYS A 52 21.28 6.26 11.58
C LYS A 52 22.08 7.36 10.89
N LEU A 53 21.56 8.04 9.88
CA LEU A 53 22.24 9.11 9.18
C LEU A 53 21.81 10.48 9.74
N ARG A 54 22.78 11.33 10.00
CA ARG A 54 22.68 12.65 10.65
C ARG A 54 22.44 13.77 9.62
N GLY A 55 21.45 14.65 9.82
CA GLY A 55 21.19 15.83 8.99
C GLY A 55 19.97 16.68 9.42
N ARG A 56 19.65 17.75 8.82
CA ARG A 56 18.83 18.89 9.24
C ARG A 56 17.39 18.59 9.69
N GLY A 57 17.18 18.53 10.99
CA GLY A 57 15.91 18.39 11.70
C GLY A 57 16.24 17.61 12.97
N LEU A 58 16.74 18.33 13.98
CA LEU A 58 17.45 17.68 15.09
C LEU A 58 16.46 17.32 16.20
N ASP A 59 15.98 16.07 16.23
CA ASP A 59 15.41 15.51 17.46
C ASP A 59 16.55 15.11 18.40
N PHE A 60 16.51 15.64 19.63
CA PHE A 60 17.47 15.31 20.68
C PHE A 60 17.31 13.82 21.04
N GLU A 61 18.39 13.05 20.87
CA GLU A 61 18.41 11.62 21.22
C GLU A 61 18.97 11.40 22.63
N GLU A 62 20.21 11.83 22.85
CA GLU A 62 20.91 11.63 24.11
C GLU A 62 22.07 12.63 24.31
N VAL A 63 22.58 12.68 25.52
CA VAL A 63 23.86 13.33 25.83
C VAL A 63 24.90 12.24 26.05
N ARG A 64 25.99 12.26 25.28
CA ARG A 64 27.13 11.35 25.46
C ARG A 64 28.44 12.12 25.71
N HIS A 65 29.47 11.43 26.16
CA HIS A 65 30.80 12.02 26.24
C HIS A 65 31.25 12.54 24.88
N TYR A 66 31.84 13.74 24.85
CA TYR A 66 32.43 14.31 23.66
C TYR A 66 33.55 13.43 23.13
N VAL A 67 33.58 13.18 21.85
CA VAL A 67 34.63 12.47 21.13
C VAL A 67 35.29 13.45 20.15
N ALA A 68 36.62 13.42 20.05
CA ALA A 68 37.33 14.27 19.11
C ALA A 68 36.79 14.11 17.68
N GLY A 69 36.33 15.25 17.09
CA GLY A 69 35.62 15.27 15.81
C GLY A 69 34.15 15.54 15.89
N ASP A 70 33.54 15.54 17.09
CA ASP A 70 32.17 16.02 17.26
C ASP A 70 32.10 17.54 17.06
N ASP A 71 30.95 18.02 16.53
CA ASP A 71 30.70 19.46 16.37
C ASP A 71 30.62 20.14 17.76
N ILE A 72 31.53 21.05 18.01
CA ILE A 72 31.61 21.81 19.27
C ILE A 72 30.34 22.61 19.59
N ARG A 73 29.52 22.94 18.59
CA ARG A 73 28.23 23.61 18.76
C ARG A 73 27.19 22.75 19.48
N ASN A 74 27.41 21.45 19.46
CA ASN A 74 26.53 20.47 20.10
C ASN A 74 26.96 20.16 21.54
N ILE A 75 27.97 20.80 22.09
CA ILE A 75 28.37 20.62 23.48
C ILE A 75 27.25 21.05 24.40
N ASP A 76 26.83 20.17 25.31
CA ASP A 76 25.91 20.51 26.40
C ASP A 76 26.70 21.10 27.58
N TRP A 77 26.85 22.42 27.54
CA TRP A 77 27.58 23.14 28.60
C TRP A 77 26.98 22.96 29.99
N ARG A 78 25.67 22.70 30.10
CA ARG A 78 25.01 22.48 31.38
C ARG A 78 25.37 21.13 32.02
N VAL A 79 25.40 20.08 31.19
CA VAL A 79 25.82 18.75 31.65
C VAL A 79 27.32 18.75 31.91
N THR A 80 28.13 19.33 31.02
CA THR A 80 29.58 19.48 31.14
C THR A 80 29.97 20.19 32.43
N ALA A 81 29.30 21.31 32.77
CA ALA A 81 29.58 22.04 34.02
C ALA A 81 29.23 21.24 35.30
N ARG A 82 28.27 20.33 35.22
CA ARG A 82 27.85 19.49 36.34
C ARG A 82 28.72 18.26 36.55
N THR A 83 29.19 17.66 35.47
CA THR A 83 29.98 16.40 35.50
C THR A 83 31.50 16.63 35.53
N GLY A 84 31.96 17.81 35.09
CA GLY A 84 33.38 18.11 34.92
C GLY A 84 33.98 17.51 33.63
N GLU A 85 33.22 16.77 32.85
CA GLU A 85 33.64 16.14 31.59
C GLU A 85 32.82 16.65 30.43
N THR A 86 33.46 16.89 29.27
CA THR A 86 32.77 17.45 28.11
C THR A 86 31.76 16.47 27.53
N HIS A 87 30.49 16.90 27.41
CA HIS A 87 29.40 16.16 26.85
C HIS A 87 28.87 16.83 25.60
N SER A 88 28.51 16.00 24.61
CA SER A 88 27.90 16.43 23.35
C SER A 88 26.46 15.93 23.25
N LYS A 89 25.56 16.79 22.77
CA LYS A 89 24.21 16.40 22.39
C LYS A 89 24.25 15.62 21.09
N VAL A 90 23.69 14.43 21.11
CA VAL A 90 23.44 13.63 19.90
C VAL A 90 22.02 13.91 19.45
N PHE A 91 21.90 14.22 18.17
CA PHE A 91 20.64 14.47 17.54
C PHE A 91 20.40 13.44 16.45
N ASN A 92 19.21 12.89 16.38
CA ASN A 92 18.77 12.09 15.25
C ASN A 92 18.22 12.98 14.14
N GLU A 93 18.60 12.69 12.92
CA GLU A 93 17.98 13.28 11.75
C GLU A 93 16.66 12.59 11.47
N GLU A 94 15.56 13.30 11.65
CA GLU A 94 14.27 12.88 11.11
C GLU A 94 14.29 13.09 9.59
N LYS A 95 14.69 12.06 8.86
CA LYS A 95 14.73 12.09 7.41
C LYS A 95 13.31 11.90 6.88
N GLU A 96 12.77 12.88 6.15
CA GLU A 96 11.52 12.73 5.43
C GLU A 96 11.58 11.51 4.50
N ARG A 97 10.58 10.63 4.58
CA ARG A 97 10.44 9.46 3.71
C ARG A 97 9.21 9.61 2.83
N PRO A 98 9.34 10.18 1.63
CA PRO A 98 8.21 10.34 0.75
C PRO A 98 7.58 8.98 0.41
N THR A 99 6.26 8.88 0.49
CA THR A 99 5.54 7.67 0.05
C THR A 99 5.09 7.86 -1.38
N PHE A 100 5.40 6.87 -2.22
CA PHE A 100 4.95 6.77 -3.60
C PHE A 100 4.03 5.56 -3.76
N ILE A 101 2.75 5.82 -4.04
CA ILE A 101 1.72 4.80 -4.17
C ILE A 101 1.55 4.47 -5.66
N LEU A 102 1.82 3.23 -6.06
CA LEU A 102 1.47 2.69 -7.37
C LEU A 102 0.21 1.86 -7.23
N LEU A 103 -0.92 2.38 -7.70
CA LEU A 103 -2.23 1.78 -7.54
C LEU A 103 -2.78 1.26 -8.86
N ASP A 104 -3.02 -0.04 -8.89
CA ASP A 104 -3.67 -0.73 -9.99
C ASP A 104 -5.20 -0.60 -9.91
N GLN A 105 -5.79 -0.01 -10.96
CA GLN A 105 -7.23 0.09 -11.19
C GLN A 105 -7.57 -0.48 -12.59
N SER A 106 -6.87 -1.53 -13.00
CA SER A 106 -7.12 -2.24 -14.25
C SER A 106 -8.37 -3.12 -14.17
N SER A 107 -8.80 -3.63 -15.32
CA SER A 107 -9.99 -4.47 -15.41
C SER A 107 -9.87 -5.79 -14.63
N SER A 108 -8.65 -6.32 -14.41
CA SER A 108 -8.40 -7.50 -13.57
C SER A 108 -8.75 -7.26 -12.10
N MET A 109 -8.69 -5.99 -11.67
CA MET A 109 -9.06 -5.56 -10.34
C MET A 109 -10.58 -5.41 -10.15
N PHE A 110 -11.38 -5.47 -11.23
CA PHE A 110 -12.84 -5.40 -11.15
C PHE A 110 -13.44 -6.79 -10.98
N PHE A 111 -13.09 -7.44 -9.88
CA PHE A 111 -13.61 -8.74 -9.50
C PHE A 111 -13.79 -8.82 -7.97
N GLY A 112 -14.89 -9.42 -7.54
CA GLY A 112 -15.19 -9.69 -6.13
C GLY A 112 -16.33 -10.68 -6.01
N SER A 113 -16.17 -11.69 -5.16
CA SER A 113 -17.14 -12.79 -5.01
C SER A 113 -18.00 -12.70 -3.76
N GLN A 114 -17.59 -11.89 -2.78
CA GLN A 114 -18.31 -11.80 -1.50
C GLN A 114 -18.68 -10.34 -1.20
N ARG A 115 -17.83 -9.58 -0.52
CA ARG A 115 -18.17 -8.27 0.00
C ARG A 115 -17.70 -7.14 -0.91
N PHE A 116 -16.41 -7.10 -1.20
CA PHE A 116 -15.81 -6.02 -1.98
C PHE A 116 -15.26 -6.52 -3.31
N VAL A 117 -15.18 -5.59 -4.28
CA VAL A 117 -14.38 -5.77 -5.49
C VAL A 117 -12.92 -5.46 -5.16
N LYS A 118 -11.95 -6.18 -5.78
CA LYS A 118 -10.50 -5.97 -5.53
C LYS A 118 -10.10 -4.50 -5.69
N SER A 119 -10.62 -3.80 -6.71
CA SER A 119 -10.31 -2.40 -6.96
C SER A 119 -10.75 -1.47 -5.81
N VAL A 120 -11.87 -1.78 -5.14
CA VAL A 120 -12.35 -1.04 -3.96
C VAL A 120 -11.45 -1.31 -2.76
N SER A 121 -11.12 -2.58 -2.49
CA SER A 121 -10.17 -2.93 -1.41
C SER A 121 -8.81 -2.27 -1.64
N ALA A 122 -8.32 -2.24 -2.88
CA ALA A 122 -7.09 -1.55 -3.25
C ALA A 122 -7.17 -0.03 -3.00
N ALA A 123 -8.29 0.60 -3.33
CA ALA A 123 -8.54 2.03 -3.06
C ALA A 123 -8.53 2.33 -1.55
N HIS A 124 -9.14 1.47 -0.74
CA HIS A 124 -9.13 1.59 0.72
C HIS A 124 -7.71 1.46 1.28
N ALA A 125 -6.93 0.48 0.82
CA ALA A 125 -5.53 0.32 1.23
C ALA A 125 -4.68 1.55 0.86
N ALA A 126 -4.87 2.10 -0.34
CA ALA A 126 -4.19 3.32 -0.79
C ALA A 126 -4.56 4.53 0.06
N ALA A 127 -5.85 4.69 0.42
CA ALA A 127 -6.30 5.78 1.28
C ALA A 127 -5.68 5.70 2.69
N ILE A 128 -5.63 4.51 3.28
CA ILE A 128 -4.98 4.29 4.58
C ILE A 128 -3.49 4.65 4.49
N ALA A 129 -2.77 4.18 3.47
CA ALA A 129 -1.35 4.48 3.26
C ALA A 129 -1.12 5.99 3.10
N ALA A 130 -1.96 6.68 2.32
CA ALA A 130 -1.86 8.12 2.10
C ALA A 130 -2.07 8.93 3.38
N PHE A 131 -3.14 8.65 4.14
CA PHE A 131 -3.41 9.37 5.40
C PHE A 131 -2.39 9.05 6.48
N TYR A 132 -1.88 7.82 6.52
CA TYR A 132 -0.82 7.45 7.44
C TYR A 132 0.48 8.22 7.16
N THR A 133 0.85 8.35 5.88
CA THR A 133 2.01 9.13 5.45
C THR A 133 1.91 10.59 5.89
N ILE A 134 0.78 11.25 5.62
CA ILE A 134 0.56 12.65 6.03
C ILE A 134 0.56 12.81 7.55
N LYS A 135 0.01 11.84 8.30
CA LYS A 135 0.04 11.86 9.77
C LYS A 135 1.46 11.84 10.31
N ARG A 136 2.37 11.11 9.66
CA ARG A 136 3.81 11.12 10.00
C ARG A 136 4.54 12.40 9.62
N GLY A 137 3.90 13.24 8.84
CA GLY A 137 4.50 14.47 8.34
C GLY A 137 5.30 14.29 7.05
N ASP A 138 5.20 13.13 6.40
CA ASP A 138 5.89 12.80 5.18
C ASP A 138 5.11 13.26 3.92
N ARG A 139 5.79 13.32 2.78
CA ARG A 139 5.18 13.63 1.48
C ARG A 139 4.54 12.39 0.87
N VAL A 140 3.36 12.54 0.25
CA VAL A 140 2.66 11.45 -0.45
C VAL A 140 2.30 11.87 -1.86
N GLY A 141 2.44 10.94 -2.79
CA GLY A 141 2.03 11.03 -4.18
C GLY A 141 2.03 9.65 -4.81
N GLY A 142 1.95 9.55 -6.14
CA GLY A 142 1.97 8.24 -6.78
C GLY A 142 1.42 8.23 -8.19
N ILE A 143 1.18 7.03 -8.68
CA ILE A 143 0.55 6.73 -9.96
C ILE A 143 -0.69 5.88 -9.73
N ILE A 144 -1.81 6.28 -10.30
CA ILE A 144 -3.03 5.48 -10.42
C ILE A 144 -3.18 5.13 -11.90
N PHE A 145 -3.33 3.85 -12.22
CA PHE A 145 -3.32 3.42 -13.60
C PHE A 145 -4.40 2.39 -13.94
N ASN A 146 -4.74 2.32 -15.20
CA ASN A 146 -5.55 1.29 -15.83
C ASN A 146 -5.19 1.21 -17.33
N GLU A 147 -5.96 0.48 -18.12
CA GLU A 147 -5.73 0.29 -19.55
C GLU A 147 -5.84 1.58 -20.37
N ASP A 148 -6.56 2.62 -19.90
CA ASP A 148 -6.69 3.91 -20.60
C ASP A 148 -5.49 4.83 -20.35
N GLY A 149 -4.60 4.48 -19.41
CA GLY A 149 -3.46 5.29 -19.06
C GLY A 149 -3.27 5.45 -17.56
N TYR A 150 -2.61 6.51 -17.15
CA TYR A 150 -2.26 6.75 -15.76
C TYR A 150 -2.41 8.22 -15.38
N ASP A 151 -2.64 8.47 -14.08
CA ASP A 151 -2.53 9.79 -13.45
C ASP A 151 -1.31 9.80 -12.54
N TYR A 152 -0.53 10.87 -12.61
CA TYR A 152 0.66 11.07 -11.80
C TYR A 152 0.44 12.21 -10.80
N VAL A 153 0.62 11.93 -9.52
CA VAL A 153 0.52 12.89 -8.43
C VAL A 153 1.90 13.10 -7.81
N ILE A 154 2.43 14.31 -7.93
CA ILE A 154 3.73 14.67 -7.37
C ILE A 154 3.68 14.59 -5.85
N PRO A 155 4.63 13.89 -5.18
CA PRO A 155 4.66 13.78 -3.72
C PRO A 155 4.79 15.14 -3.03
N LYS A 156 3.77 15.51 -2.22
CA LYS A 156 3.77 16.74 -1.40
C LYS A 156 3.18 16.47 -0.02
N ARG A 157 3.61 17.24 0.98
CA ARG A 157 3.09 17.22 2.34
C ARG A 157 1.86 18.13 2.46
N SER A 158 0.72 17.67 1.95
CA SER A 158 -0.52 18.45 1.97
C SER A 158 -1.75 17.54 1.95
N LYS A 159 -2.76 17.86 2.78
CA LYS A 159 -4.07 17.20 2.73
C LYS A 159 -4.75 17.35 1.36
N ALA A 160 -4.57 18.49 0.70
CA ALA A 160 -5.11 18.72 -0.63
C ALA A 160 -4.56 17.72 -1.67
N VAL A 161 -3.30 17.32 -1.54
CA VAL A 161 -2.72 16.29 -2.43
C VAL A 161 -3.32 14.92 -2.15
N VAL A 162 -3.57 14.56 -0.88
CA VAL A 162 -4.28 13.32 -0.55
C VAL A 162 -5.68 13.34 -1.15
N GLN A 163 -6.44 14.42 -0.94
CA GLN A 163 -7.79 14.55 -1.52
C GLN A 163 -7.78 14.41 -3.04
N HIS A 164 -6.81 15.04 -3.72
CA HIS A 164 -6.66 14.93 -5.17
C HIS A 164 -6.33 13.51 -5.60
N LEU A 165 -5.40 12.82 -4.89
CA LEU A 165 -5.08 11.42 -5.13
C LEU A 165 -6.33 10.53 -5.01
N LEU A 166 -7.11 10.71 -3.92
CA LEU A 166 -8.34 9.95 -3.69
C LEU A 166 -9.41 10.24 -4.75
N GLN A 167 -9.52 11.49 -5.21
CA GLN A 167 -10.45 11.85 -6.28
C GLN A 167 -10.09 11.14 -7.59
N LEU A 168 -8.82 11.11 -7.99
CA LEU A 168 -8.35 10.37 -9.16
C LEU A 168 -8.60 8.86 -9.05
N ILE A 169 -8.45 8.29 -7.84
CA ILE A 169 -8.80 6.89 -7.57
C ILE A 169 -10.29 6.66 -7.85
N VAL A 170 -11.17 7.51 -7.30
CA VAL A 170 -12.62 7.39 -7.50
C VAL A 170 -12.98 7.52 -8.98
N GLU A 171 -12.43 8.51 -9.69
CA GLU A 171 -12.71 8.74 -11.11
C GLU A 171 -12.33 7.52 -11.99
N ARG A 172 -11.25 6.80 -11.66
CA ARG A 172 -10.88 5.56 -12.36
C ARG A 172 -11.75 4.39 -11.95
N ASN A 173 -12.06 4.28 -10.66
CA ASN A 173 -12.87 3.21 -10.11
C ASN A 173 -14.31 3.25 -10.67
N GLU A 174 -14.92 4.44 -10.81
CA GLU A 174 -16.25 4.62 -11.39
C GLU A 174 -16.36 4.18 -12.87
N LYS A 175 -15.24 4.14 -13.58
CA LYS A 175 -15.21 3.71 -14.99
C LYS A 175 -15.09 2.19 -15.16
N LEU A 176 -14.68 1.46 -14.13
CA LEU A 176 -14.44 0.01 -14.21
C LEU A 176 -15.68 -0.81 -14.58
N PRO A 177 -16.89 -0.57 -14.02
CA PRO A 177 -18.08 -1.33 -14.37
C PRO A 177 -18.50 -1.22 -15.84
N LEU A 178 -18.06 -0.16 -16.51
CA LEU A 178 -18.39 0.11 -17.91
C LEU A 178 -17.42 -0.56 -18.89
N ARG A 179 -16.37 -1.21 -18.39
CA ARG A 179 -15.32 -1.81 -19.21
C ARG A 179 -15.60 -3.26 -19.52
N LYS A 180 -15.16 -3.67 -20.70
CA LYS A 180 -15.03 -5.09 -21.01
C LYS A 180 -13.83 -5.65 -20.26
N VAL A 181 -13.99 -6.84 -19.67
CA VAL A 181 -12.89 -7.54 -19.01
C VAL A 181 -11.76 -7.74 -20.03
N ALA A 182 -10.63 -7.11 -19.80
CA ALA A 182 -9.43 -7.32 -20.59
C ALA A 182 -8.63 -8.50 -20.03
N GLN A 183 -7.82 -9.12 -20.87
CA GLN A 183 -6.86 -10.12 -20.36
C GLN A 183 -5.79 -9.44 -19.51
N PRO A 184 -5.26 -10.11 -18.48
CA PRO A 184 -4.13 -9.60 -17.73
C PRO A 184 -3.00 -9.19 -18.68
N ASN A 185 -2.56 -7.95 -18.57
CA ASN A 185 -1.51 -7.38 -19.42
C ASN A 185 -0.26 -7.15 -18.57
N THR A 186 0.70 -8.06 -18.65
CA THR A 186 2.00 -7.94 -17.95
C THR A 186 2.72 -6.64 -18.32
N GLY A 187 2.59 -6.18 -19.55
CA GLY A 187 3.23 -4.95 -20.03
C GLY A 187 2.68 -3.69 -19.35
N LEU A 188 1.42 -3.69 -18.91
CA LEU A 188 0.83 -2.53 -18.25
C LEU A 188 1.49 -2.29 -16.88
N LEU A 189 1.56 -3.30 -16.02
CA LEU A 189 2.21 -3.18 -14.72
C LEU A 189 3.70 -2.84 -14.89
N ASN A 190 4.42 -3.52 -15.79
CA ASN A 190 5.83 -3.28 -16.05
C ASN A 190 6.11 -1.85 -16.52
N SER A 191 5.28 -1.31 -17.43
CA SER A 191 5.43 0.07 -17.89
C SER A 191 5.19 1.08 -16.76
N MET A 192 4.30 0.79 -15.80
CA MET A 192 4.07 1.65 -14.63
C MET A 192 5.18 1.52 -13.60
N LEU A 193 5.74 0.34 -13.41
CA LEU A 193 6.94 0.15 -12.57
C LEU A 193 8.16 0.89 -13.16
N GLN A 194 8.35 0.84 -14.46
CA GLN A 194 9.39 1.61 -15.14
C GLN A 194 9.24 3.12 -14.91
N ARG A 195 8.02 3.64 -15.04
CA ARG A 195 7.72 5.05 -14.75
C ARG A 195 7.92 5.40 -13.27
N THR A 196 7.53 4.50 -12.38
CA THR A 196 7.77 4.67 -10.93
C THR A 196 9.28 4.75 -10.67
N GLN A 197 10.07 3.85 -11.24
CA GLN A 197 11.53 3.88 -11.10
C GLN A 197 12.15 5.18 -11.61
N ALA A 198 11.61 5.76 -12.68
CA ALA A 198 12.08 7.05 -13.21
C ALA A 198 11.62 8.25 -12.33
N ALA A 199 10.52 8.12 -11.60
CA ALA A 199 9.95 9.19 -10.77
C ALA A 199 10.53 9.23 -9.34
N VAL A 200 10.96 8.08 -8.81
CA VAL A 200 11.52 7.97 -7.46
C VAL A 200 13.05 7.91 -7.53
N THR A 201 13.71 8.58 -6.60
CA THR A 201 15.18 8.57 -6.52
C THR A 201 15.67 7.61 -5.44
N HIS A 202 15.75 8.05 -4.22
CA HIS A 202 16.20 7.27 -3.06
C HIS A 202 15.42 7.67 -1.80
N ASP A 203 15.40 6.79 -0.81
CA ASP A 203 14.75 7.00 0.48
C ASP A 203 13.21 7.13 0.41
N TYR A 204 12.58 6.65 -0.67
CA TYR A 204 11.13 6.56 -0.78
C TYR A 204 10.59 5.29 -0.12
N VAL A 205 9.34 5.37 0.35
CA VAL A 205 8.49 4.19 0.61
C VAL A 205 7.61 3.99 -0.61
N ILE A 206 7.88 2.96 -1.40
CA ILE A 206 7.13 2.64 -2.62
C ILE A 206 6.12 1.57 -2.29
N THR A 207 4.84 1.90 -2.33
CA THR A 207 3.74 0.96 -2.06
C THR A 207 3.07 0.57 -3.38
N VAL A 208 3.24 -0.68 -3.80
CA VAL A 208 2.62 -1.23 -5.00
C VAL A 208 1.39 -2.03 -4.61
N ILE A 209 0.21 -1.63 -5.10
CA ILE A 209 -1.08 -2.23 -4.76
C ILE A 209 -1.71 -2.79 -6.03
N SER A 210 -1.80 -4.11 -6.14
CA SER A 210 -2.31 -4.84 -7.31
C SER A 210 -2.77 -6.25 -6.91
N ASP A 211 -3.40 -6.98 -7.82
CA ASP A 211 -3.63 -8.42 -7.68
C ASP A 211 -2.45 -9.26 -8.18
N PHE A 212 -1.43 -8.61 -8.73
CA PHE A 212 -0.23 -9.26 -9.28
C PHE A 212 -0.53 -10.46 -10.20
N SER A 213 -1.70 -10.47 -10.85
CA SER A 213 -2.13 -11.57 -11.74
C SER A 213 -1.24 -11.72 -12.97
N ALA A 214 -0.45 -10.70 -13.28
CA ALA A 214 0.41 -10.63 -14.45
C ALA A 214 1.89 -10.38 -14.08
N ILE A 215 2.36 -10.92 -12.95
CA ILE A 215 3.76 -10.80 -12.54
C ILE A 215 4.68 -11.67 -13.42
N ASN A 216 5.80 -11.13 -13.85
CA ASN A 216 6.81 -11.84 -14.62
C ASN A 216 8.24 -11.47 -14.15
N GLU A 217 9.27 -12.02 -14.79
CA GLU A 217 10.67 -11.76 -14.41
C GLU A 217 11.06 -10.28 -14.57
N GLU A 218 10.49 -9.58 -15.55
CA GLU A 218 10.72 -8.15 -15.73
C GLU A 218 10.10 -7.34 -14.60
N THR A 219 8.89 -7.69 -14.16
CA THR A 219 8.25 -7.11 -12.96
C THR A 219 9.16 -7.23 -11.73
N LYS A 220 9.68 -8.45 -11.51
CA LYS A 220 10.59 -8.73 -10.39
C LYS A 220 11.89 -7.92 -10.48
N LEU A 221 12.42 -7.75 -11.69
CA LEU A 221 13.62 -6.95 -11.94
C LEU A 221 13.40 -5.48 -11.55
N TYR A 222 12.28 -4.85 -11.98
CA TYR A 222 11.97 -3.47 -11.59
C TYR A 222 11.83 -3.33 -10.06
N LEU A 223 11.09 -4.22 -9.42
CA LEU A 223 10.89 -4.19 -7.97
C LEU A 223 12.22 -4.33 -7.22
N ARG A 224 13.07 -5.27 -7.64
CA ARG A 224 14.40 -5.47 -7.08
C ARG A 224 15.27 -4.23 -7.25
N ASN A 225 15.32 -3.64 -8.44
CA ASN A 225 16.14 -2.46 -8.69
C ASN A 225 15.70 -1.28 -7.81
N MET A 226 14.41 -1.06 -7.65
CA MET A 226 13.89 -0.01 -6.77
C MET A 226 14.23 -0.27 -5.29
N SER A 227 14.25 -1.54 -4.85
CA SER A 227 14.54 -1.90 -3.46
C SER A 227 15.97 -1.67 -3.01
N HIS A 228 16.91 -1.42 -3.93
CA HIS A 228 18.30 -1.11 -3.57
C HIS A 228 18.45 0.23 -2.84
N HIS A 229 17.61 1.21 -3.15
CA HIS A 229 17.68 2.57 -2.62
C HIS A 229 16.39 3.06 -1.98
N ASN A 230 15.35 2.23 -1.96
CA ASN A 230 14.02 2.55 -1.45
C ASN A 230 13.44 1.39 -0.65
N ASP A 231 12.47 1.69 0.21
CA ASP A 231 11.67 0.66 0.86
C ASP A 231 10.48 0.31 -0.05
N VAL A 232 10.51 -0.85 -0.68
CA VAL A 232 9.41 -1.34 -1.53
C VAL A 232 8.50 -2.25 -0.72
N ILE A 233 7.18 -2.02 -0.81
CA ILE A 233 6.15 -2.79 -0.13
C ILE A 233 5.13 -3.23 -1.16
N LEU A 234 4.80 -4.52 -1.18
CA LEU A 234 3.75 -5.06 -2.04
C LEU A 234 2.48 -5.30 -1.23
N ILE A 235 1.36 -4.82 -1.74
CA ILE A 235 0.02 -5.10 -1.21
C ILE A 235 -0.72 -5.91 -2.27
N HIS A 236 -0.83 -7.21 -2.01
CA HIS A 236 -1.54 -8.15 -2.88
C HIS A 236 -3.01 -8.22 -2.46
N ILE A 237 -3.89 -7.74 -3.33
CA ILE A 237 -5.34 -7.85 -3.13
C ILE A 237 -5.82 -9.12 -3.87
N TYR A 238 -6.44 -10.03 -3.13
CA TYR A 238 -6.97 -11.27 -3.68
C TYR A 238 -8.44 -11.46 -3.29
N ASP A 239 -9.16 -12.23 -4.09
CA ASP A 239 -10.56 -12.55 -3.79
C ASP A 239 -10.68 -13.84 -2.97
N ALA A 240 -11.76 -13.96 -2.21
CA ALA A 240 -12.02 -15.17 -1.42
C ALA A 240 -12.10 -16.43 -2.29
N LEU A 241 -12.52 -16.31 -3.56
CA LEU A 241 -12.52 -17.43 -4.52
C LEU A 241 -11.10 -17.86 -4.94
N ASP A 242 -10.10 -17.01 -4.83
CA ASP A 242 -8.71 -17.37 -5.11
C ASP A 242 -8.18 -18.37 -4.06
N GLU A 243 -8.72 -18.30 -2.84
CA GLU A 243 -8.32 -19.15 -1.72
C GLU A 243 -9.21 -20.39 -1.55
N VAL A 244 -10.54 -20.22 -1.64
CA VAL A 244 -11.51 -21.29 -1.38
C VAL A 244 -12.61 -21.27 -2.43
N LEU A 245 -12.71 -22.35 -3.19
CA LEU A 245 -13.86 -22.56 -4.09
C LEU A 245 -15.06 -23.01 -3.27
N PRO A 246 -16.24 -22.34 -3.40
CA PRO A 246 -17.43 -22.71 -2.68
C PRO A 246 -17.96 -24.10 -3.13
N ASP A 247 -18.65 -24.76 -2.23
CA ASP A 247 -19.35 -25.97 -2.55
C ASP A 247 -20.55 -25.67 -3.48
N GLY A 248 -20.75 -26.48 -4.52
CA GLY A 248 -21.87 -26.36 -5.42
C GLY A 248 -21.48 -26.30 -6.90
N LYS A 249 -22.46 -25.84 -7.70
CA LYS A 249 -22.27 -25.63 -9.15
C LYS A 249 -21.93 -24.16 -9.37
N LEU A 250 -20.79 -23.90 -9.97
CA LEU A 250 -20.34 -22.57 -10.36
C LEU A 250 -20.12 -22.53 -11.86
N ILE A 251 -20.36 -21.37 -12.44
CA ILE A 251 -19.92 -21.04 -13.78
C ILE A 251 -18.76 -20.06 -13.63
N LEU A 252 -17.56 -20.55 -13.86
CA LEU A 252 -16.36 -19.71 -13.90
C LEU A 252 -16.22 -19.14 -15.31
N SER A 253 -16.00 -17.85 -15.43
CA SER A 253 -15.83 -17.17 -16.71
C SER A 253 -14.62 -16.26 -16.68
N ASP A 254 -13.81 -16.33 -17.73
CA ASP A 254 -12.71 -15.38 -18.00
C ASP A 254 -13.15 -14.23 -18.95
N GLY A 255 -14.47 -14.10 -19.15
CA GLY A 255 -15.07 -13.15 -20.09
C GLY A 255 -15.10 -13.65 -21.54
N ARG A 256 -14.42 -14.77 -21.88
CA ARG A 256 -14.43 -15.40 -23.21
C ARG A 256 -14.90 -16.85 -23.16
N ARG A 257 -14.52 -17.58 -22.13
CA ARG A 257 -14.87 -18.98 -21.92
C ARG A 257 -15.61 -19.13 -20.61
N GLN A 258 -16.58 -20.03 -20.60
CA GLN A 258 -17.29 -20.40 -19.40
C GLN A 258 -17.02 -21.88 -19.11
N ILE A 259 -16.64 -22.15 -17.89
CA ILE A 259 -16.42 -23.51 -17.41
C ILE A 259 -17.42 -23.75 -16.29
N ALA A 260 -18.30 -24.75 -16.48
CA ALA A 260 -19.15 -25.22 -15.41
C ALA A 260 -18.29 -25.99 -14.41
N TRP A 261 -18.16 -25.42 -13.22
CA TRP A 261 -17.50 -26.07 -12.10
C TRP A 261 -18.54 -26.77 -11.23
N GLN A 262 -18.35 -28.03 -10.99
CA GLN A 262 -19.17 -28.79 -10.06
C GLN A 262 -18.22 -29.43 -9.03
N ASN A 263 -18.25 -28.91 -7.81
CA ASN A 263 -17.46 -29.48 -6.73
C ASN A 263 -18.14 -30.75 -6.20
N SER A 264 -17.90 -31.85 -6.87
CA SER A 264 -18.35 -33.19 -6.42
C SER A 264 -17.29 -33.93 -5.61
N LYS A 265 -16.07 -33.36 -5.47
CA LYS A 265 -14.95 -34.04 -4.80
C LYS A 265 -14.20 -33.06 -3.89
N ARG A 266 -14.39 -33.20 -2.57
CA ARG A 266 -13.66 -32.50 -1.50
C ARG A 266 -12.14 -32.40 -1.74
N LYS A 267 -11.54 -33.40 -2.37
CA LYS A 267 -10.10 -33.42 -2.73
C LYS A 267 -9.65 -32.27 -3.66
N TRP A 268 -10.52 -31.80 -4.56
CA TRP A 268 -10.17 -30.71 -5.48
C TRP A 268 -10.13 -29.34 -4.77
N GLY A 269 -11.08 -29.09 -3.88
CA GLY A 269 -11.07 -27.85 -3.07
C GLY A 269 -9.85 -27.77 -2.16
N GLU A 270 -9.45 -28.88 -1.54
CA GLU A 270 -8.22 -28.94 -0.74
C GLU A 270 -6.95 -28.72 -1.58
N LYS A 271 -6.89 -29.29 -2.79
CA LYS A 271 -5.77 -29.10 -3.73
C LYS A 271 -5.67 -27.62 -4.16
N TYR A 272 -6.80 -27.00 -4.48
CA TYR A 272 -6.89 -25.61 -4.89
C TYR A 272 -6.40 -24.68 -3.76
N ARG A 273 -6.92 -24.87 -2.55
CA ARG A 273 -6.50 -24.12 -1.37
C ARG A 273 -5.00 -24.28 -1.09
N LYS A 274 -4.47 -25.50 -1.21
CA LYS A 274 -3.03 -25.76 -1.04
C LYS A 274 -2.21 -25.03 -2.10
N SER A 275 -2.64 -25.01 -3.36
CA SER A 275 -1.91 -24.29 -4.43
C SER A 275 -1.89 -22.77 -4.19
N PHE A 276 -2.97 -22.18 -3.71
CA PHE A 276 -2.99 -20.76 -3.37
C PHE A 276 -2.12 -20.43 -2.15
N THR A 277 -2.15 -21.28 -1.12
CA THR A 277 -1.26 -21.17 0.04
C THR A 277 0.21 -21.26 -0.38
N GLN A 278 0.52 -22.20 -1.28
CA GLN A 278 1.88 -22.35 -1.83
C GLN A 278 2.28 -21.10 -2.63
N LEU A 279 1.40 -20.57 -3.47
CA LEU A 279 1.66 -19.34 -4.23
C LEU A 279 1.99 -18.16 -3.29
N LYS A 280 1.20 -17.96 -2.22
CA LYS A 280 1.47 -16.93 -1.22
C LYS A 280 2.83 -17.14 -0.54
N HIS A 281 3.17 -18.36 -0.23
CA HIS A 281 4.46 -18.72 0.36
C HIS A 281 5.61 -18.43 -0.60
N ASP A 282 5.52 -18.89 -1.85
CA ASP A 282 6.56 -18.73 -2.86
C ASP A 282 6.82 -17.24 -3.17
N LEU A 283 5.76 -16.44 -3.32
CA LEU A 283 5.88 -14.99 -3.50
C LEU A 283 6.55 -14.33 -2.29
N THR A 284 6.16 -14.74 -1.08
CA THR A 284 6.76 -14.20 0.15
C THR A 284 8.23 -14.53 0.26
N GLU A 285 8.61 -15.78 0.01
CA GLU A 285 10.00 -16.24 0.01
C GLU A 285 10.84 -15.50 -1.04
N GLU A 286 10.31 -15.38 -2.24
CA GLU A 286 10.99 -14.73 -3.35
C GLU A 286 11.29 -13.26 -3.05
N PHE A 287 10.27 -12.50 -2.63
CA PHE A 287 10.45 -11.07 -2.37
C PHE A 287 11.20 -10.77 -1.07
N ASN A 288 11.11 -11.64 -0.05
CA ASN A 288 11.90 -11.50 1.17
C ASN A 288 13.42 -11.53 0.92
N ARG A 289 13.88 -12.27 -0.10
CA ARG A 289 15.31 -12.28 -0.51
C ARG A 289 15.81 -10.88 -0.87
N TYR A 290 14.93 -10.02 -1.35
CA TYR A 290 15.22 -8.63 -1.72
C TYR A 290 14.77 -7.62 -0.66
N ARG A 291 14.37 -8.09 0.53
CA ARG A 291 13.81 -7.26 1.61
C ARG A 291 12.54 -6.50 1.19
N ILE A 292 11.78 -7.05 0.26
CA ILE A 292 10.51 -6.53 -0.20
C ILE A 292 9.40 -7.29 0.53
N PRO A 293 8.76 -6.71 1.56
CA PRO A 293 7.64 -7.34 2.22
C PRO A 293 6.41 -7.36 1.32
N ILE A 294 5.66 -8.45 1.36
CA ILE A 294 4.37 -8.58 0.70
C ILE A 294 3.28 -8.80 1.76
N VAL A 295 2.21 -8.02 1.66
CA VAL A 295 1.03 -8.12 2.51
C VAL A 295 -0.14 -8.57 1.67
N PHE A 296 -0.92 -9.53 2.16
CA PHE A 296 -2.07 -10.07 1.47
C PHE A 296 -3.36 -9.60 2.13
N PHE A 297 -4.25 -8.98 1.35
CA PHE A 297 -5.59 -8.60 1.79
C PHE A 297 -6.64 -9.26 0.92
N ASN A 298 -7.67 -9.86 1.56
CA ASN A 298 -8.81 -10.44 0.86
C ASN A 298 -9.95 -9.42 0.68
N THR A 299 -10.87 -9.75 -0.23
CA THR A 299 -12.05 -8.92 -0.53
C THR A 299 -13.26 -9.21 0.38
N ALA A 300 -13.20 -10.23 1.23
CA ALA A 300 -14.32 -10.62 2.09
C ALA A 300 -14.45 -9.72 3.33
N GLU A 301 -13.37 -9.14 3.79
CA GLU A 301 -13.30 -8.30 4.98
C GLU A 301 -12.85 -6.88 4.64
N THR A 302 -13.13 -5.92 5.54
CA THR A 302 -12.59 -4.57 5.38
C THR A 302 -11.07 -4.58 5.57
N ILE A 303 -10.36 -3.67 4.92
CA ILE A 303 -8.90 -3.55 5.09
C ILE A 303 -8.55 -3.22 6.54
N GLU A 304 -9.34 -2.35 7.18
CA GLU A 304 -9.16 -2.01 8.58
C GLU A 304 -9.29 -3.21 9.53
N ASP A 305 -10.27 -4.11 9.31
CA ASP A 305 -10.46 -5.31 10.14
C ASP A 305 -9.27 -6.27 9.97
N GLN A 306 -8.83 -6.51 8.73
CA GLN A 306 -7.68 -7.37 8.43
C GLN A 306 -6.40 -6.83 9.07
N ILE A 307 -6.20 -5.52 9.04
CA ILE A 307 -5.11 -4.84 9.70
C ILE A 307 -5.19 -5.04 11.22
N MET A 308 -6.36 -4.86 11.81
CA MET A 308 -6.59 -5.01 13.26
C MET A 308 -6.37 -6.46 13.71
N HIS A 309 -6.85 -7.44 12.93
CA HIS A 309 -6.61 -8.87 13.19
C HIS A 309 -5.11 -9.20 13.18
N ALA A 310 -4.37 -8.70 12.18
CA ALA A 310 -2.93 -8.89 12.09
C ALA A 310 -2.17 -8.25 13.28
N MET A 311 -2.78 -7.27 13.97
CA MET A 311 -2.24 -6.63 15.17
C MET A 311 -2.65 -7.33 16.47
N GLY A 312 -3.40 -8.42 16.41
CA GLY A 312 -3.95 -9.10 17.61
C GLY A 312 -5.01 -8.29 18.35
N LYS A 313 -5.62 -7.28 17.72
CA LYS A 313 -6.72 -6.49 18.26
C LYS A 313 -8.03 -6.93 17.62
N THR A 314 -8.96 -7.40 18.41
CA THR A 314 -10.34 -7.66 17.95
C THR A 314 -11.17 -6.40 18.21
N LEU A 315 -11.82 -5.87 17.17
CA LEU A 315 -12.83 -4.83 17.38
C LEU A 315 -13.97 -5.45 18.22
N LYS A 316 -14.16 -4.96 19.44
CA LYS A 316 -15.42 -5.22 20.16
C LYS A 316 -16.54 -4.57 19.33
N LYS A 317 -17.42 -5.42 18.80
CA LYS A 317 -18.66 -4.97 18.14
C LYS A 317 -19.56 -4.26 19.12
#